data_a2664db57bc159e7f09d5e1c75bd20fd
#
_entry.id   a2664db57bc159e7f09d5e1c75bd20fd
#
_cell.length_a   1.000
_cell.length_b   1.000
_cell.length_c   1.000
_cell.angle_alpha   90.00
_cell.angle_beta   90.00
_cell.angle_gamma   90.00
#
_symmetry.space_group_name_H-M   'P 1'
#
loop_
_entity.id
_entity.type
_entity.pdbx_description
1 polymer ?
#
loop_
_entity_poly.entity_id
_entity_poly.type
_entity_poly.pdbx_seq_one_letter_code
_entity_poly.pdbx_strand_id
1 'polypeptide(L)'
;VKLVVVEWLDILATSGWEKEDEVEPQRMWTVGYLVQKDKKVIKVANTKDEKEECFAYHAFPAGCVVSIREIIDNPEEVSEG
;
A
#
# COMPACT_ATOMS: atom_id res chain seq x y z
N VAL A 1 1.77 0.96 -15.44
CA VAL A 1 1.92 0.52 -14.04
C VAL A 1 0.71 -0.27 -13.58
N LYS A 2 0.91 -1.22 -12.69
CA LYS A 2 -0.14 -2.07 -12.16
C LYS A 2 -0.77 -1.44 -10.92
N LEU A 3 -2.08 -1.56 -10.80
CA LEU A 3 -2.79 -1.21 -9.58
C LEU A 3 -2.74 -2.41 -8.64
N VAL A 4 -2.28 -2.19 -7.42
CA VAL A 4 -2.08 -3.26 -6.45
C VAL A 4 -2.66 -2.92 -5.09
N VAL A 5 -2.92 -3.97 -4.30
CA VAL A 5 -3.17 -3.86 -2.86
C VAL A 5 -1.93 -4.36 -2.14
N VAL A 6 -1.35 -3.52 -1.31
CA VAL A 6 -0.21 -3.87 -0.45
C VAL A 6 -0.75 -4.13 0.95
N GLU A 7 -0.55 -5.34 1.45
CA GLU A 7 -0.81 -5.69 2.84
C GLU A 7 0.50 -5.56 3.60
N TRP A 8 0.52 -4.75 4.64
CA TRP A 8 1.75 -4.44 5.37
C TRP A 8 1.49 -4.31 6.87
N LEU A 9 2.57 -4.41 7.65
CA LEU A 9 2.52 -4.30 9.09
C LEU A 9 3.10 -2.97 9.53
N ASP A 10 2.28 -2.20 10.26
CA ASP A 10 2.69 -0.93 10.82
C ASP A 10 3.26 -1.12 12.22
N ILE A 11 4.18 -0.24 12.58
CA ILE A 11 4.76 -0.22 13.93
C ILE A 11 3.70 0.31 14.88
N LEU A 12 3.50 -0.40 15.99
CA LEU A 12 2.70 0.09 17.09
C LEU A 12 3.64 0.41 18.25
N ALA A 13 3.62 1.67 18.68
CA ALA A 13 4.34 2.12 19.85
C ALA A 13 3.35 2.65 20.88
N THR A 14 3.59 2.34 22.14
CA THR A 14 2.72 2.79 23.24
C THR A 14 3.57 3.23 24.41
N SER A 15 3.09 4.25 25.13
CA SER A 15 3.69 4.70 26.39
C SER A 15 2.74 4.47 27.57
N GLY A 16 1.66 3.73 27.36
CA GLY A 16 0.64 3.45 28.35
C GLY A 16 0.95 2.24 29.23
N TRP A 17 -0.08 1.74 29.86
CA TRP A 17 -0.02 0.61 30.81
C TRP A 17 -0.46 -0.71 30.20
N GLU A 18 -0.41 -0.80 28.85
CA GLU A 18 -0.80 -2.03 28.16
C GLU A 18 0.17 -3.17 28.49
N LYS A 19 -0.34 -4.38 28.53
CA LYS A 19 0.46 -5.57 28.68
C LYS A 19 1.15 -5.90 27.37
N GLU A 20 2.29 -6.58 27.43
CA GLU A 20 3.07 -6.98 26.28
C GLU A 20 2.23 -7.70 25.22
N ASP A 21 1.35 -8.62 25.62
CA ASP A 21 0.50 -9.40 24.72
C ASP A 21 -0.62 -8.58 24.06
N GLU A 22 -0.86 -7.36 24.52
CA GLU A 22 -1.83 -6.43 23.92
C GLU A 22 -1.20 -5.54 22.85
N VAL A 23 0.13 -5.57 22.70
CA VAL A 23 0.86 -4.71 21.77
C VAL A 23 1.36 -5.54 20.59
N GLU A 24 0.72 -5.39 19.46
CA GLU A 24 1.07 -6.10 18.22
C GLU A 24 1.13 -5.13 17.05
N PRO A 25 1.98 -5.42 16.04
CA PRO A 25 1.97 -4.62 14.81
C PRO A 25 0.58 -4.63 14.16
N GLN A 26 0.17 -3.47 13.71
CA GLN A 26 -1.14 -3.34 13.08
C GLN A 26 -1.07 -3.69 11.60
N ARG A 27 -1.99 -4.54 11.16
CA ARG A 27 -2.10 -4.91 9.75
C ARG A 27 -2.84 -3.82 8.99
N MET A 28 -2.25 -3.37 7.89
CA MET A 28 -2.76 -2.28 7.08
C MET A 28 -2.82 -2.71 5.61
N TRP A 29 -3.72 -2.10 4.86
CA TRP A 29 -3.83 -2.29 3.42
C TRP A 29 -3.79 -0.95 2.72
N THR A 30 -2.93 -0.85 1.71
CA THR A 30 -2.79 0.34 0.89
C THR A 30 -2.99 -0.02 -0.57
N VAL A 31 -3.80 0.75 -1.26
CA VAL A 31 -4.07 0.58 -2.68
C VAL A 31 -3.33 1.65 -3.46
N GLY A 32 -2.63 1.26 -4.50
CA GLY A 32 -1.90 2.22 -5.32
C GLY A 32 -1.28 1.58 -6.56
N TYR A 33 -0.66 2.41 -7.36
CA TYR A 33 0.06 2.00 -8.57
C TYR A 33 1.48 1.59 -8.19
N LEU A 34 1.86 0.36 -8.49
CA LEU A 34 3.18 -0.16 -8.15
C LEU A 34 4.25 0.47 -9.03
N VAL A 35 5.15 1.24 -8.44
CA VAL A 35 6.22 1.93 -9.16
C VAL A 35 7.61 1.36 -8.89
N GLN A 36 7.78 0.68 -7.76
CA GLN A 36 9.04 0.03 -7.42
C GLN A 36 8.79 -1.18 -6.53
N LYS A 37 9.50 -2.26 -6.82
CA LYS A 37 9.47 -3.47 -6.00
C LYS A 37 10.83 -4.13 -6.06
N ASP A 38 11.55 -4.10 -4.96
CA ASP A 38 12.83 -4.79 -4.81
C ASP A 38 12.97 -5.36 -3.40
N LYS A 39 14.15 -5.88 -3.08
CA LYS A 39 14.40 -6.51 -1.78
C LYS A 39 14.40 -5.53 -0.61
N LYS A 40 14.54 -4.24 -0.88
CA LYS A 40 14.65 -3.21 0.16
C LYS A 40 13.39 -2.41 0.32
N VAL A 41 12.73 -2.05 -0.79
CA VAL A 41 11.60 -1.13 -0.76
C VAL A 41 10.52 -1.52 -1.76
N ILE A 42 9.29 -1.32 -1.33
CA ILE A 42 8.08 -1.39 -2.16
C ILE A 42 7.51 0.02 -2.21
N LYS A 43 7.29 0.54 -3.40
CA LYS A 43 6.78 1.91 -3.56
C LYS A 43 5.54 1.90 -4.42
N VAL A 44 4.48 2.55 -3.94
CA VAL A 44 3.24 2.73 -4.68
C VAL A 44 2.88 4.19 -4.78
N ALA A 45 2.24 4.57 -5.87
CA ALA A 45 1.73 5.91 -6.08
C ALA A 45 0.21 5.93 -5.89
N ASN A 46 -0.29 6.96 -5.27
CA ASN A 46 -1.73 7.17 -5.08
C ASN A 46 -2.44 7.56 -6.38
N THR A 47 -1.75 8.27 -7.26
CA THR A 47 -2.32 8.89 -8.45
C THR A 47 -1.38 8.73 -9.63
N LYS A 48 -1.95 8.53 -10.81
CA LYS A 48 -1.21 8.62 -12.07
C LYS A 48 -2.02 9.41 -13.09
N ASP A 49 -1.32 10.06 -14.01
CA ASP A 49 -1.97 10.75 -15.12
C ASP A 49 -2.10 9.83 -16.35
N GLU A 50 -2.67 10.36 -17.43
CA GLU A 50 -2.87 9.61 -18.68
C GLU A 50 -1.57 9.20 -19.37
N LYS A 51 -0.45 9.84 -19.02
CA LYS A 51 0.89 9.54 -19.56
C LYS A 51 1.68 8.59 -18.66
N GLU A 52 1.03 7.97 -17.68
CA GLU A 52 1.63 7.06 -16.70
C GLU A 52 2.62 7.75 -15.75
N GLU A 53 2.57 9.07 -15.61
CA GLU A 53 3.33 9.78 -14.60
C GLU A 53 2.64 9.65 -13.25
N CYS A 54 3.40 9.27 -12.22
CA CYS A 54 2.87 8.93 -10.90
C CYS A 54 3.18 10.00 -9.88
N PHE A 55 2.27 10.13 -8.90
CA PHE A 55 2.32 11.15 -7.86
C PHE A 55 1.87 10.58 -6.52
N ALA A 56 2.28 11.23 -5.44
CA ALA A 56 1.87 10.92 -4.07
C ALA A 56 2.24 9.50 -3.65
N TYR A 57 3.53 9.31 -3.39
CA TYR A 57 4.10 7.99 -3.12
C TYR A 57 3.99 7.57 -1.66
N HIS A 58 3.80 6.26 -1.47
CA HIS A 58 4.07 5.57 -0.21
C HIS A 58 5.25 4.62 -0.44
N ALA A 59 6.25 4.71 0.41
CA ALA A 59 7.41 3.81 0.37
C ALA A 59 7.39 2.92 1.61
N PHE A 60 7.37 1.61 1.41
CA PHE A 60 7.38 0.63 2.49
C PHE A 60 8.71 -0.09 2.52
N PRO A 61 9.33 -0.27 3.70
CA PRO A 61 10.40 -1.24 3.81
C PRO A 61 9.87 -2.62 3.38
N ALA A 62 10.60 -3.32 2.54
CA ALA A 62 10.12 -4.60 2.02
C ALA A 62 9.83 -5.62 3.13
N GLY A 63 10.58 -5.56 4.24
CA GLY A 63 10.38 -6.43 5.39
C GLY A 63 9.06 -6.20 6.14
N CYS A 64 8.40 -5.08 5.92
CA CYS A 64 7.09 -4.79 6.53
C CYS A 64 5.92 -5.21 5.62
N VAL A 65 6.18 -5.61 4.39
CA VAL A 65 5.15 -5.98 3.43
C VAL A 65 4.86 -7.48 3.54
N VAL A 66 3.60 -7.82 3.77
CA VAL A 66 3.13 -9.20 3.88
C VAL A 66 2.79 -9.77 2.52
N SER A 67 2.07 -9.00 1.71
CA SER A 67 1.66 -9.44 0.37
C SER A 67 1.40 -8.25 -0.55
N ILE A 68 1.49 -8.52 -1.84
CA ILE A 68 1.10 -7.58 -2.89
C ILE A 68 0.19 -8.35 -3.85
N ARG A 69 -0.99 -7.83 -4.11
CA ARG A 69 -1.94 -8.42 -5.05
C ARG A 69 -2.30 -7.42 -6.12
N GLU A 70 -2.26 -7.85 -7.37
CA GLU A 70 -2.72 -7.03 -8.48
C GLU A 70 -4.24 -6.96 -8.49
N ILE A 71 -4.77 -5.76 -8.68
CA ILE A 71 -6.19 -5.55 -8.90
C ILE A 71 -6.44 -5.64 -10.40
N ILE A 72 -7.23 -6.62 -10.80
CA ILE A 72 -7.70 -6.75 -12.19
C ILE A 72 -9.04 -6.06 -12.25
N ASP A 73 -9.09 -4.98 -13.02
CA ASP A 73 -10.24 -4.11 -13.09
C ASP A 73 -10.97 -4.26 -14.41
N ASN A 74 -12.30 -4.38 -14.33
CA ASN A 74 -13.19 -4.19 -15.47
C ASN A 74 -13.80 -2.80 -15.29
N PRO A 75 -13.24 -1.76 -15.94
CA PRO A 75 -13.69 -0.41 -15.71
C PRO A 75 -15.17 -0.26 -16.10
N GLU A 76 -15.94 0.29 -15.17
CA GLU A 76 -17.31 0.68 -15.41
C GLU A 76 -17.29 2.14 -15.86
N GLU A 77 -17.79 2.42 -17.08
CA GLU A 77 -17.86 3.79 -17.56
C GLU A 77 -18.90 4.57 -16.80
N VAL A 78 -18.48 5.74 -16.29
CA VAL A 78 -19.41 6.66 -15.67
C VAL A 78 -20.13 7.42 -16.76
N SER A 79 -21.44 7.23 -16.83
CA SER A 79 -22.26 7.94 -17.79
C SER A 79 -22.46 9.39 -17.35
N GLU A 80 -22.15 10.32 -18.25
CA GLU A 80 -22.54 11.73 -18.10
C GLU A 80 -24.02 11.82 -18.44
N GLY A 81 -24.83 11.72 -17.43
CA GLY A 81 -26.26 11.74 -17.59
C GLY A 81 -26.88 13.11 -17.78
#